data_99328cf1506023acff733af068e4113f
#
_entry.id   99328cf1506023acff733af068e4113f
#
_cell.length_a   1.000
_cell.length_b   1.000
_cell.length_c   1.000
_cell.angle_alpha   90.00
_cell.angle_beta   90.00
_cell.angle_gamma   90.00
#
_symmetry.space_group_name_H-M   'P 1'
#
loop_
_entity.id
_entity.type
_entity.pdbx_description
1 polymer ?
#
loop_
_entity_poly.entity_id
_entity_poly.type
_entity_poly.pdbx_seq_one_letter_code
_entity_poly.pdbx_strand_id
1 'polypeptide(L)'
;MAKTYIQPGHTLTIAAPTGGVLSGQGVLIGTLFGIAQYDAVEGADVEILTEGVVEIGKTSALQIDVGDRLFWDATNKVVNKTATAQVCVGVAVSAAANPSATVRMKLGAVTPAGT
;
A
#
# COMPACT_ATOMS: atom_id res chain seq x y z
N MET A 1 -14.85 -7.92 -26.17
CA MET A 1 -14.60 -7.11 -24.97
C MET A 1 -15.86 -6.99 -24.13
N ALA A 2 -15.73 -7.13 -22.84
CA ALA A 2 -16.87 -6.99 -21.95
C ALA A 2 -17.35 -5.54 -21.92
N LYS A 3 -18.66 -5.35 -21.95
CA LYS A 3 -19.23 -3.99 -21.90
C LYS A 3 -19.00 -3.31 -20.56
N THR A 4 -18.70 -4.07 -19.53
CA THR A 4 -18.47 -3.55 -18.17
C THR A 4 -17.03 -3.17 -17.89
N TYR A 5 -16.13 -3.44 -18.82
CA TYR A 5 -14.71 -3.07 -18.65
C TYR A 5 -14.56 -1.56 -18.82
N ILE A 6 -13.99 -0.90 -17.81
CA ILE A 6 -13.81 0.55 -17.81
C ILE A 6 -12.37 0.93 -18.12
N GLN A 7 -11.41 0.33 -17.42
CA GLN A 7 -9.99 0.66 -17.57
C GLN A 7 -9.13 -0.39 -16.89
N PRO A 8 -7.83 -0.45 -17.24
CA PRO A 8 -6.89 -1.26 -16.47
C PRO A 8 -6.82 -0.74 -15.02
N GLY A 9 -6.63 -1.64 -14.08
CA GLY A 9 -6.64 -1.31 -12.65
C GLY A 9 -5.28 -1.16 -12.00
N HIS A 10 -4.18 -1.12 -12.76
CA HIS A 10 -2.85 -0.99 -12.14
C HIS A 10 -2.56 0.42 -11.66
N THR A 11 -3.16 1.42 -12.26
CA THR A 11 -3.13 2.79 -11.74
C THR A 11 -4.54 3.33 -11.73
N LEU A 12 -4.85 4.07 -10.69
CA LEU A 12 -6.16 4.70 -10.54
C LEU A 12 -5.96 6.16 -10.17
N THR A 13 -6.86 7.02 -10.65
CA THR A 13 -6.86 8.43 -10.30
C THR A 13 -7.81 8.64 -9.14
N ILE A 14 -7.31 9.21 -8.06
CA ILE A 14 -8.10 9.53 -6.88
C ILE A 14 -7.84 10.97 -6.45
N ALA A 15 -8.72 11.51 -5.61
CA ALA A 15 -8.45 12.79 -4.97
C ALA A 15 -7.50 12.57 -3.80
N ALA A 16 -6.47 13.40 -3.71
CA ALA A 16 -5.50 13.29 -2.63
C ALA A 16 -6.18 13.48 -1.28
N PRO A 17 -5.85 12.63 -0.28
CA PRO A 17 -6.49 12.70 1.02
C PRO A 17 -6.06 13.94 1.82
N THR A 18 -6.68 14.11 2.97
CA THR A 18 -6.37 15.22 3.89
C THR A 18 -4.87 15.30 4.16
N GLY A 19 -4.31 16.48 3.98
CA GLY A 19 -2.88 16.72 4.13
C GLY A 19 -2.07 16.51 2.86
N GLY A 20 -2.68 15.99 1.79
CA GLY A 20 -1.99 15.74 0.53
C GLY A 20 -1.12 14.49 0.59
N VAL A 21 -0.38 14.23 -0.49
CA VAL A 21 0.52 13.07 -0.58
C VAL A 21 1.81 13.48 -1.28
N LEU A 22 2.86 12.71 -1.02
CA LEU A 22 4.14 12.85 -1.70
C LEU A 22 4.38 11.65 -2.60
N SER A 23 5.16 11.84 -3.66
CA SER A 23 5.53 10.77 -4.57
C SER A 23 6.15 9.61 -3.81
N GLY A 24 5.72 8.39 -4.12
CA GLY A 24 6.21 7.17 -3.48
C GLY A 24 5.54 6.84 -2.15
N GLN A 25 4.67 7.71 -1.67
CA GLN A 25 3.97 7.51 -0.40
C GLN A 25 2.78 6.57 -0.59
N GLY A 26 2.55 5.69 0.39
CA GLY A 26 1.35 4.86 0.42
C GLY A 26 0.11 5.70 0.70
N VAL A 27 -0.98 5.36 0.02
CA VAL A 27 -2.28 6.04 0.18
C VAL A 27 -3.33 4.98 0.42
N LEU A 28 -4.07 5.10 1.53
CA LEU A 28 -5.17 4.20 1.86
C LEU A 28 -6.46 4.99 1.93
N ILE A 29 -7.45 4.60 1.11
CA ILE A 29 -8.78 5.18 1.11
C ILE A 29 -9.78 4.04 1.28
N GLY A 30 -10.39 3.95 2.44
CA GLY A 30 -11.19 2.78 2.79
C GLY A 30 -10.29 1.55 2.81
N THR A 31 -10.51 0.62 1.89
CA THR A 31 -9.62 -0.54 1.71
C THR A 31 -8.82 -0.47 0.42
N LEU A 32 -8.94 0.62 -0.33
CA LEU A 32 -8.17 0.85 -1.55
C LEU A 32 -6.80 1.40 -1.19
N PHE A 33 -5.76 0.69 -1.54
CA PHE A 33 -4.39 1.09 -1.25
C PHE A 33 -3.57 1.18 -2.53
N GLY A 34 -2.72 2.18 -2.61
CA GLY A 34 -1.79 2.33 -3.71
C GLY A 34 -0.64 3.25 -3.35
N ILE A 35 0.28 3.41 -4.28
CA ILE A 35 1.47 4.25 -4.11
C ILE A 35 1.32 5.47 -5.01
N ALA A 36 1.38 6.66 -4.40
CA ALA A 36 1.27 7.91 -5.14
C ALA A 36 2.40 8.04 -6.15
N GLN A 37 2.06 8.39 -7.38
CA GLN A 37 3.02 8.50 -8.47
C GLN A 37 3.68 9.87 -8.54
N TYR A 38 3.09 10.87 -7.91
CA TYR A 38 3.64 12.23 -7.83
C TYR A 38 3.03 12.95 -6.64
N ASP A 39 3.60 14.12 -6.32
CA ASP A 39 3.10 14.92 -5.21
C ASP A 39 1.75 15.54 -5.58
N ALA A 40 0.83 15.59 -4.64
CA ALA A 40 -0.46 16.24 -4.83
C ALA A 40 -0.92 16.88 -3.53
N VAL A 41 -1.48 18.08 -3.63
CA VAL A 41 -2.10 18.73 -2.48
C VAL A 41 -3.47 18.12 -2.22
N GLU A 42 -3.96 18.29 -1.01
CA GLU A 42 -5.28 17.79 -0.61
C GLU A 42 -6.34 18.17 -1.64
N GLY A 43 -7.12 17.18 -2.07
CA GLY A 43 -8.21 17.37 -3.02
C GLY A 43 -7.80 17.38 -4.49
N ALA A 44 -6.51 17.50 -4.79
CA ALA A 44 -6.04 17.42 -6.18
C ALA A 44 -6.02 15.97 -6.66
N ASP A 45 -6.19 15.75 -7.96
CA ASP A 45 -6.10 14.41 -8.51
C ASP A 45 -4.68 13.88 -8.40
N VAL A 46 -4.57 12.61 -8.03
CA VAL A 46 -3.29 11.91 -7.99
C VAL A 46 -3.47 10.50 -8.51
N GLU A 47 -2.52 10.01 -9.29
CA GLU A 47 -2.52 8.63 -9.73
C GLU A 47 -1.81 7.77 -8.69
N ILE A 48 -2.44 6.65 -8.32
CA ILE A 48 -1.84 5.69 -7.42
C ILE A 48 -1.63 4.36 -8.14
N LEU A 49 -0.48 3.75 -7.89
CA LEU A 49 -0.16 2.42 -8.41
C LEU A 49 -0.77 1.38 -7.48
N THR A 50 -1.61 0.49 -8.02
CA THR A 50 -2.37 -0.48 -7.22
C THR A 50 -1.92 -1.91 -7.39
N GLU A 51 -0.97 -2.19 -8.28
CA GLU A 51 -0.43 -3.55 -8.43
C GLU A 51 1.04 -3.49 -8.81
N GLY A 52 1.71 -4.63 -8.71
CA GLY A 52 3.14 -4.74 -8.93
C GLY A 52 3.90 -4.91 -7.63
N VAL A 53 5.22 -4.89 -7.71
CA VAL A 53 6.09 -5.01 -6.54
C VAL A 53 6.74 -3.67 -6.26
N VAL A 54 6.65 -3.23 -5.01
CA VAL A 54 7.22 -1.95 -4.59
C VAL A 54 8.09 -2.15 -3.35
N GLU A 55 9.06 -1.27 -3.17
CA GLU A 55 9.82 -1.21 -1.93
C GLU A 55 9.17 -0.13 -1.07
N ILE A 56 8.72 -0.51 0.11
CA ILE A 56 7.92 0.36 0.97
C ILE A 56 8.50 0.39 2.39
N GLY A 57 8.35 1.51 3.07
CA GLY A 57 8.79 1.64 4.45
C GLY A 57 8.05 0.67 5.37
N LYS A 58 8.77 0.09 6.31
CA LYS A 58 8.23 -0.84 7.31
C LYS A 58 8.60 -0.38 8.72
N THR A 59 7.90 -0.93 9.70
CA THR A 59 8.30 -0.76 11.09
C THR A 59 9.72 -1.30 11.25
N SER A 60 10.64 -0.45 11.71
CA SER A 60 12.06 -0.76 11.73
C SER A 60 12.38 -2.02 12.55
N ALA A 61 11.87 -2.11 13.75
CA ALA A 61 12.15 -3.21 14.66
C ALA A 61 11.21 -4.40 14.44
N LEU A 62 11.09 -4.83 13.17
CA LEU A 62 10.18 -5.91 12.80
C LEU A 62 10.78 -6.74 11.69
N GLN A 63 10.99 -8.03 11.96
CA GLN A 63 11.42 -8.96 10.94
C GLN A 63 10.21 -9.37 10.09
N ILE A 64 10.40 -9.41 8.78
CA ILE A 64 9.37 -9.82 7.83
C ILE A 64 9.94 -10.95 6.98
N ASP A 65 9.15 -12.00 6.78
CA ASP A 65 9.52 -13.14 5.95
C ASP A 65 8.72 -13.12 4.64
N VAL A 66 9.24 -13.77 3.63
CA VAL A 66 8.52 -13.92 2.35
C VAL A 66 7.18 -14.58 2.60
N GLY A 67 6.13 -13.98 2.05
CA GLY A 67 4.76 -14.48 2.20
C GLY A 67 3.98 -13.88 3.35
N ASP A 68 4.62 -13.08 4.21
CA ASP A 68 3.90 -12.41 5.30
C ASP A 68 2.92 -11.39 4.74
N ARG A 69 1.72 -11.37 5.30
CA ARG A 69 0.75 -10.33 4.98
C ARG A 69 1.18 -9.03 5.64
N LEU A 70 1.10 -7.94 4.89
CA LEU A 70 1.52 -6.63 5.37
C LEU A 70 0.31 -5.71 5.50
N PHE A 71 0.26 -4.99 6.60
CA PHE A 71 -0.85 -4.12 6.97
C PHE A 71 -0.36 -2.69 7.05
N TRP A 72 -1.24 -1.74 6.73
CA TRP A 72 -0.87 -0.33 6.66
C TRP A 72 -1.05 0.37 8.00
N ASP A 73 0.03 0.98 8.49
CA ASP A 73 -0.01 1.84 9.66
C ASP A 73 -0.10 3.29 9.17
N ALA A 74 -1.29 3.86 9.23
CA ALA A 74 -1.53 5.20 8.72
C ALA A 74 -0.89 6.29 9.59
N THR A 75 -0.61 5.99 10.84
CA THR A 75 0.02 6.95 11.74
C THR A 75 1.49 7.17 11.38
N ASN A 76 2.20 6.07 11.18
CA ASN A 76 3.64 6.13 10.88
C ASN A 76 3.93 6.02 9.38
N LYS A 77 2.91 5.76 8.57
CA LYS A 77 2.99 5.62 7.10
C LYS A 77 3.98 4.55 6.67
N VAL A 78 3.90 3.41 7.34
CA VAL A 78 4.73 2.23 7.09
C VAL A 78 3.86 0.99 7.12
N VAL A 79 4.41 -0.15 6.67
CA VAL A 79 3.72 -1.44 6.80
C VAL A 79 4.26 -2.22 7.99
N ASN A 80 3.42 -3.10 8.53
CA ASN A 80 3.77 -4.02 9.60
C ASN A 80 2.97 -5.31 9.48
N LYS A 81 3.04 -6.18 10.47
CA LYS A 81 2.31 -7.46 10.47
C LYS A 81 1.12 -7.49 11.42
N THR A 82 0.69 -6.33 11.90
CA THR A 82 -0.41 -6.23 12.87
C THR A 82 -1.74 -6.13 12.14
N ALA A 83 -2.58 -7.15 12.27
CA ALA A 83 -3.89 -7.17 11.62
C ALA A 83 -4.93 -6.31 12.33
N THR A 84 -4.79 -6.11 13.65
CA THR A 84 -5.80 -5.42 14.46
C THR A 84 -5.93 -3.96 14.05
N ALA A 85 -7.14 -3.55 13.67
CA ALA A 85 -7.47 -2.18 13.29
C ALA A 85 -6.69 -1.65 12.09
N GLN A 86 -6.08 -2.54 11.29
CA GLN A 86 -5.34 -2.15 10.10
C GLN A 86 -5.79 -2.96 8.89
N VAL A 87 -5.56 -2.41 7.70
CA VAL A 87 -5.97 -3.03 6.44
C VAL A 87 -4.79 -3.71 5.80
N CYS A 88 -4.99 -4.96 5.36
CA CYS A 88 -3.98 -5.68 4.59
C CYS A 88 -3.80 -5.01 3.24
N VAL A 89 -2.57 -4.61 2.92
CA VAL A 89 -2.28 -3.88 1.69
C VAL A 89 -1.39 -4.64 0.73
N GLY A 90 -0.84 -5.76 1.14
CA GLY A 90 -0.01 -6.56 0.27
C GLY A 90 0.65 -7.71 0.99
N VAL A 91 1.55 -8.38 0.27
CA VAL A 91 2.29 -9.54 0.76
C VAL A 91 3.77 -9.33 0.49
N ALA A 92 4.60 -9.65 1.48
CA ALA A 92 6.04 -9.53 1.33
C ALA A 92 6.57 -10.51 0.29
N VAL A 93 7.41 -10.04 -0.61
CA VAL A 93 8.06 -10.88 -1.63
C VAL A 93 9.55 -11.03 -1.39
N SER A 94 10.06 -10.38 -0.35
CA SER A 94 11.43 -10.57 0.11
C SER A 94 11.46 -10.50 1.63
N ALA A 95 12.44 -11.14 2.24
CA ALA A 95 12.65 -11.05 3.67
C ALA A 95 13.22 -9.67 4.01
N ALA A 96 12.86 -9.16 5.19
CA ALA A 96 13.41 -7.92 5.71
C ALA A 96 13.85 -8.14 7.15
N ALA A 97 15.07 -7.73 7.46
CA ALA A 97 15.65 -7.97 8.77
C ALA A 97 15.06 -7.04 9.84
N ASN A 98 15.28 -7.40 11.08
CA ASN A 98 15.04 -6.54 12.23
C ASN A 98 16.40 -6.12 12.79
N PRO A 99 16.83 -4.85 12.68
CA PRO A 99 16.08 -3.74 12.09
C PRO A 99 16.36 -3.55 10.60
N SER A 100 15.38 -3.00 9.88
CA SER A 100 15.60 -2.47 8.54
C SER A 100 14.48 -1.46 8.23
N ALA A 101 14.71 -0.64 7.20
CA ALA A 101 13.81 0.48 6.93
C ALA A 101 12.71 0.14 5.93
N THR A 102 12.93 -0.84 5.04
CA THR A 102 12.02 -1.13 3.94
C THR A 102 11.84 -2.62 3.73
N VAL A 103 10.80 -2.95 2.98
CA VAL A 103 10.51 -4.32 2.53
C VAL A 103 9.95 -4.26 1.12
N ARG A 104 10.19 -5.29 0.32
CA ARG A 104 9.57 -5.42 -0.99
C ARG A 104 8.24 -6.12 -0.84
N MET A 105 7.20 -5.49 -1.36
CA MET A 105 5.83 -5.94 -1.19
C MET A 105 5.12 -5.98 -2.53
N LYS A 106 4.37 -7.07 -2.76
CA LYS A 106 3.45 -7.13 -3.90
C LYS A 106 2.17 -6.44 -3.48
N LEU A 107 1.80 -5.40 -4.24
CA LEU A 107 0.56 -4.68 -4.00
C LEU A 107 -0.65 -5.55 -4.36
N GLY A 108 -1.75 -5.25 -3.73
CA GLY A 108 -2.98 -5.98 -3.93
C GLY A 108 -3.35 -6.70 -2.66
N ALA A 109 -4.44 -6.27 -2.04
CA ALA A 109 -4.90 -6.87 -0.80
C ALA A 109 -5.38 -8.28 -1.07
N VAL A 110 -4.67 -9.25 -0.52
CA VAL A 110 -5.17 -10.60 -0.43
C VAL A 110 -5.68 -10.73 0.99
N THR A 111 -6.95 -10.42 1.16
CA THR A 111 -7.57 -10.51 2.48
C THR A 111 -8.33 -11.82 2.57
N PRO A 112 -7.78 -12.79 3.30
CA PRO A 112 -8.55 -13.99 3.61
C PRO A 112 -9.80 -13.59 4.39
N ALA A 113 -10.81 -14.43 4.33
CA ALA A 113 -12.03 -14.21 5.07
C ALA A 113 -11.70 -13.99 6.55
N GLY A 114 -12.32 -13.01 7.17
CA GLY A 114 -12.13 -12.72 8.58
C GLY A 114 -10.92 -11.86 8.90
N THR A 115 -10.31 -11.29 7.90
CA THR A 115 -9.15 -10.43 8.12
C THR A 115 -9.53 -8.98 7.97
#